data_1581d81d6bf0885104b7c9885905c007
#
_entry.id   1581d81d6bf0885104b7c9885905c007
#
_cell.length_a   1.000
_cell.length_b   1.000
_cell.length_c   1.000
_cell.angle_alpha   90.00
_cell.angle_beta   90.00
_cell.angle_gamma   90.00
#
_symmetry.space_group_name_H-M   'P 1'
#
loop_
_entity.id
_entity.type
_entity.pdbx_description
1 polymer ?
#
loop_
_entity_poly.entity_id
_entity_poly.type
_entity_poly.pdbx_seq_one_letter_code
_entity_poly.pdbx_strand_id
1 'polypeptide(L)'
;LIILAIISVFYLLLLIGYTILLGKYSEYFSRLIEFEPRATPTIRTSIIIPARNEASNINACINALQSQVYEPYEVMVVDDHSADNTAQLASEKNVRVIRMKDESSQTTIAFKKMALATGIRYATGEMILTTDADCMVTEGWTRIMAGRLQETNAVMVAGPVRMVPGKSFLSKFQSLDFAILQGITAASVQAGFHDMSSGANLGYLKTAFEEIDGFKGIDDIATGDDMLLMQKFSEKYPGRIAYAFSSKAIVDTRPEPSWSAFLKQRIRWASKATRYRDQKIFYILLLVYLLNVSLLLLL
;
A
#
# COMPACT_ATOMS: atom_id res chain seq x y z
N LEU A 1 -14.21 -1.48 -44.06
CA LEU A 1 -12.99 -0.68 -44.24
C LEU A 1 -13.03 0.63 -43.43
N ILE A 2 -14.07 1.45 -43.55
CA ILE A 2 -14.21 2.74 -42.83
C ILE A 2 -14.20 2.56 -41.30
N ILE A 3 -14.98 1.62 -40.76
CA ILE A 3 -15.03 1.34 -39.31
C ILE A 3 -13.65 0.92 -38.80
N LEU A 4 -12.94 0.05 -39.50
CA LEU A 4 -11.59 -0.38 -39.11
C LEU A 4 -10.61 0.80 -39.12
N ALA A 5 -10.69 1.68 -40.13
CA ALA A 5 -9.88 2.88 -40.19
C ALA A 5 -10.14 3.83 -38.99
N ILE A 6 -11.41 4.00 -38.60
CA ILE A 6 -11.79 4.81 -37.41
C ILE A 6 -11.20 4.20 -36.14
N ILE A 7 -11.35 2.89 -35.92
CA ILE A 7 -10.79 2.19 -34.75
C ILE A 7 -9.26 2.33 -34.74
N SER A 8 -8.59 2.16 -35.88
CA SER A 8 -7.14 2.29 -35.99
C SER A 8 -6.65 3.70 -35.66
N VAL A 9 -7.32 4.75 -36.13
CA VAL A 9 -7.00 6.14 -35.79
C VAL A 9 -7.21 6.40 -34.29
N PHE A 10 -8.33 5.93 -33.74
CA PHE A 10 -8.63 6.06 -32.32
C PHE A 10 -7.56 5.34 -31.47
N TYR A 11 -7.20 4.10 -31.79
CA TYR A 11 -6.12 3.37 -31.13
C TYR A 11 -4.79 4.14 -31.18
N LEU A 12 -4.43 4.70 -32.34
CA LEU A 12 -3.19 5.47 -32.48
C LEU A 12 -3.18 6.71 -31.57
N LEU A 13 -4.29 7.43 -31.47
CA LEU A 13 -4.41 8.58 -30.56
C LEU A 13 -4.26 8.18 -29.09
N LEU A 14 -4.90 7.06 -28.70
CA LEU A 14 -4.75 6.52 -27.35
C LEU A 14 -3.30 6.07 -27.07
N LEU A 15 -2.64 5.45 -28.05
CA LEU A 15 -1.25 5.02 -27.96
C LEU A 15 -0.29 6.21 -27.78
N ILE A 16 -0.52 7.30 -28.51
CA ILE A 16 0.23 8.54 -28.34
C ILE A 16 0.04 9.10 -26.93
N GLY A 17 -1.20 9.22 -26.45
CA GLY A 17 -1.51 9.66 -25.10
C GLY A 17 -0.84 8.78 -24.02
N TYR A 18 -0.88 7.46 -24.21
CA TYR A 18 -0.22 6.52 -23.31
C TYR A 18 1.31 6.65 -23.33
N THR A 19 1.91 6.85 -24.51
CA THR A 19 3.37 7.08 -24.64
C THR A 19 3.81 8.36 -23.94
N ILE A 20 3.03 9.45 -24.05
CA ILE A 20 3.28 10.69 -23.33
C ILE A 20 3.19 10.47 -21.81
N LEU A 21 2.20 9.72 -21.36
CA LEU A 21 2.03 9.39 -19.94
C LEU A 21 3.22 8.57 -19.41
N LEU A 22 3.67 7.56 -20.15
CA LEU A 22 4.86 6.77 -19.81
C LEU A 22 6.12 7.64 -19.77
N GLY A 23 6.26 8.58 -20.72
CA GLY A 23 7.36 9.54 -20.73
C GLY A 23 7.40 10.38 -19.45
N LYS A 24 6.25 10.87 -18.97
CA LYS A 24 6.15 11.59 -17.70
C LYS A 24 6.54 10.72 -16.50
N TYR A 25 6.05 9.49 -16.42
CA TYR A 25 6.45 8.59 -15.33
C TYR A 25 7.96 8.29 -15.37
N SER A 26 8.53 8.07 -16.55
CA SER A 26 9.97 7.87 -16.72
C SER A 26 10.77 9.09 -16.25
N GLU A 27 10.33 10.30 -16.60
CA GLU A 27 10.93 11.55 -16.14
C GLU A 27 10.85 11.69 -14.62
N TYR A 28 9.68 11.47 -14.02
CA TYR A 28 9.53 11.56 -12.56
C TYR A 28 10.35 10.48 -11.84
N PHE A 29 10.40 9.27 -12.39
CA PHE A 29 11.19 8.17 -11.84
C PHE A 29 12.70 8.47 -11.89
N SER A 30 13.19 9.07 -12.98
CA SER A 30 14.61 9.44 -13.13
C SER A 30 15.10 10.50 -12.13
N ARG A 31 14.16 11.22 -11.50
CA ARG A 31 14.45 12.21 -10.45
C ARG A 31 14.44 11.63 -9.03
N LEU A 32 14.09 10.34 -8.87
CA LEU A 32 14.13 9.69 -7.58
C LEU A 32 15.57 9.50 -7.11
N ILE A 33 15.83 9.89 -5.88
CA ILE A 33 17.11 9.70 -5.21
C ILE A 33 16.88 8.76 -4.04
N GLU A 34 17.75 7.77 -3.89
CA GLU A 34 17.66 6.86 -2.74
C GLU A 34 17.75 7.65 -1.44
N PHE A 35 16.77 7.45 -0.59
CA PHE A 35 16.66 8.17 0.68
C PHE A 35 17.36 7.41 1.80
N GLU A 36 18.18 8.13 2.54
CA GLU A 36 18.76 7.72 3.83
C GLU A 36 18.60 8.90 4.79
N PRO A 37 18.10 8.70 6.02
CA PRO A 37 17.98 9.78 7.00
C PRO A 37 19.32 10.38 7.34
N ARG A 38 19.41 11.71 7.37
CA ARG A 38 20.63 12.47 7.74
C ARG A 38 20.97 12.36 9.23
N ALA A 39 19.93 12.17 10.05
CA ALA A 39 20.05 11.95 11.48
C ALA A 39 19.19 10.76 11.90
N THR A 40 19.49 10.17 13.06
CA THR A 40 18.63 9.15 13.65
C THR A 40 17.25 9.78 13.96
N PRO A 41 16.16 9.24 13.44
CA PRO A 41 14.83 9.73 13.78
C PRO A 41 14.56 9.59 15.27
N THR A 42 13.64 10.40 15.80
CA THR A 42 13.30 10.39 17.24
C THR A 42 11.82 10.13 17.50
N ILE A 43 11.00 10.11 16.45
CA ILE A 43 9.55 9.97 16.54
C ILE A 43 9.17 8.57 17.04
N ARG A 44 8.40 8.51 18.14
CA ARG A 44 7.91 7.23 18.65
C ARG A 44 6.93 6.58 17.68
N THR A 45 7.16 5.32 17.34
CA THR A 45 6.45 4.62 16.29
C THR A 45 5.66 3.43 16.83
N SER A 46 4.40 3.27 16.40
CA SER A 46 3.60 2.06 16.62
C SER A 46 3.40 1.33 15.30
N ILE A 47 3.86 0.08 15.24
CA ILE A 47 3.70 -0.80 14.09
C ILE A 47 2.45 -1.65 14.30
N ILE A 48 1.49 -1.57 13.37
CA ILE A 48 0.20 -2.27 13.45
C ILE A 48 0.09 -3.29 12.34
N ILE A 49 -0.17 -4.54 12.73
CA ILE A 49 -0.30 -5.69 11.83
C ILE A 49 -1.73 -6.22 11.96
N PRO A 50 -2.63 -5.91 11.02
CA PRO A 50 -3.92 -6.61 10.94
C PRO A 50 -3.69 -8.05 10.46
N ALA A 51 -4.19 -9.03 11.19
CA ALA A 51 -3.99 -10.44 10.88
C ALA A 51 -5.30 -11.22 10.93
N ARG A 52 -5.53 -12.08 9.92
CA ARG A 52 -6.65 -13.00 9.88
C ARG A 52 -6.27 -14.29 9.18
N ASN A 53 -6.21 -15.40 9.91
CA ASN A 53 -5.80 -16.72 9.42
C ASN A 53 -4.40 -16.72 8.81
N GLU A 54 -3.42 -16.15 9.54
CA GLU A 54 -2.03 -15.99 9.12
C GLU A 54 -1.05 -16.84 9.94
N ALA A 55 -1.50 -17.95 10.51
CA ALA A 55 -0.67 -18.82 11.35
C ALA A 55 0.64 -19.28 10.66
N SER A 56 0.65 -19.40 9.33
CA SER A 56 1.83 -19.76 8.54
C SER A 56 2.85 -18.64 8.36
N ASN A 57 2.45 -17.38 8.51
CA ASN A 57 3.26 -16.21 8.17
C ASN A 57 3.61 -15.34 9.39
N ILE A 58 2.71 -15.26 10.37
CA ILE A 58 2.78 -14.29 11.47
C ILE A 58 4.09 -14.34 12.26
N ASN A 59 4.66 -15.53 12.51
CA ASN A 59 5.92 -15.67 13.21
C ASN A 59 7.11 -15.05 12.46
N ALA A 60 7.17 -15.24 11.15
CA ALA A 60 8.22 -14.66 10.31
C ALA A 60 8.09 -13.13 10.25
N CYS A 61 6.87 -12.63 10.07
CA CYS A 61 6.58 -11.20 10.07
C CYS A 61 7.01 -10.54 11.40
N ILE A 62 6.59 -11.08 12.54
CA ILE A 62 6.94 -10.53 13.86
C ILE A 62 8.45 -10.57 14.08
N ASN A 63 9.15 -11.66 13.74
CA ASN A 63 10.59 -11.74 13.89
C ASN A 63 11.30 -10.65 13.08
N ALA A 64 10.88 -10.38 11.83
CA ALA A 64 11.44 -9.30 11.01
C ALA A 64 11.17 -7.91 11.63
N LEU A 65 10.04 -7.73 12.30
CA LEU A 65 9.71 -6.48 12.98
C LEU A 65 10.48 -6.30 14.30
N GLN A 66 10.83 -7.38 14.98
CA GLN A 66 11.64 -7.34 16.20
C GLN A 66 13.13 -7.14 15.93
N SER A 67 13.60 -7.32 14.69
CA SER A 67 14.99 -7.07 14.27
C SER A 67 15.24 -5.65 13.78
N GLN A 68 14.32 -4.69 13.99
CA GLN A 68 14.51 -3.32 13.55
C GLN A 68 15.65 -2.63 14.29
N VAL A 69 16.50 -1.89 13.55
CA VAL A 69 17.65 -1.16 14.10
C VAL A 69 17.29 0.24 14.66
N TYR A 70 16.00 0.54 14.75
CA TYR A 70 15.48 1.82 15.20
C TYR A 70 14.60 1.66 16.43
N GLU A 71 14.85 2.49 17.43
CA GLU A 71 14.02 2.66 18.62
C GLU A 71 13.75 4.16 18.82
N PRO A 72 12.61 4.58 19.39
CA PRO A 72 11.61 3.76 20.08
C PRO A 72 10.45 3.30 19.18
N TYR A 73 10.13 2.02 19.21
CA TYR A 73 8.93 1.49 18.55
C TYR A 73 8.22 0.42 19.39
N GLU A 74 6.94 0.18 19.11
CA GLU A 74 6.15 -0.93 19.62
C GLU A 74 5.52 -1.71 18.45
N VAL A 75 5.29 -3.01 18.65
CA VAL A 75 4.64 -3.88 17.66
C VAL A 75 3.32 -4.37 18.23
N MET A 76 2.25 -4.23 17.44
CA MET A 76 0.90 -4.69 17.78
C MET A 76 0.33 -5.54 16.66
N VAL A 77 -0.15 -6.74 17.02
CA VAL A 77 -0.94 -7.60 16.14
C VAL A 77 -2.40 -7.43 16.50
N VAL A 78 -3.22 -7.11 15.51
CA VAL A 78 -4.67 -7.04 15.66
C VAL A 78 -5.29 -8.23 14.97
N ASP A 79 -5.70 -9.22 15.77
CA ASP A 79 -6.31 -10.45 15.28
C ASP A 79 -7.80 -10.23 14.94
N ASP A 80 -8.09 -10.26 13.64
CA ASP A 80 -9.44 -10.10 13.12
C ASP A 80 -10.16 -11.45 12.99
N HIS A 81 -10.61 -11.98 14.12
CA HIS A 81 -11.42 -13.19 14.19
C HIS A 81 -10.77 -14.41 13.49
N SER A 82 -9.48 -14.64 13.67
CA SER A 82 -8.81 -15.84 13.14
C SER A 82 -9.44 -17.12 13.68
N ALA A 83 -9.62 -18.08 12.78
CA ALA A 83 -10.09 -19.42 13.09
C ALA A 83 -8.92 -20.41 13.34
N ASP A 84 -7.71 -20.01 13.01
CA ASP A 84 -6.47 -20.75 13.20
C ASP A 84 -5.67 -20.25 14.44
N ASN A 85 -4.43 -20.69 14.59
CA ASN A 85 -3.59 -20.36 15.73
C ASN A 85 -2.89 -18.99 15.62
N THR A 86 -3.30 -18.09 14.71
CA THR A 86 -2.65 -16.79 14.48
C THR A 86 -2.46 -15.99 15.78
N ALA A 87 -3.52 -15.75 16.53
CA ALA A 87 -3.48 -14.97 17.77
C ALA A 87 -2.63 -15.64 18.86
N GLN A 88 -2.66 -16.97 18.95
CA GLN A 88 -1.82 -17.71 19.89
C GLN A 88 -0.35 -17.55 19.55
N LEU A 89 0.06 -17.81 18.30
CA LEU A 89 1.44 -17.68 17.83
C LEU A 89 1.98 -16.27 18.02
N ALA A 90 1.17 -15.26 17.76
CA ALA A 90 1.55 -13.86 18.01
C ALA A 90 1.77 -13.59 19.51
N SER A 91 0.91 -14.14 20.39
CA SER A 91 1.02 -13.95 21.85
C SER A 91 2.28 -14.57 22.45
N GLU A 92 2.88 -15.55 21.78
CA GLU A 92 4.15 -16.19 22.18
C GLU A 92 5.39 -15.35 21.86
N LYS A 93 5.24 -14.21 21.15
CA LYS A 93 6.34 -13.40 20.59
C LYS A 93 6.63 -12.09 21.32
N ASN A 94 6.21 -11.90 22.54
CA ASN A 94 6.42 -10.64 23.27
C ASN A 94 5.99 -9.37 22.48
N VAL A 95 4.87 -9.46 21.76
CA VAL A 95 4.19 -8.34 21.10
C VAL A 95 2.79 -8.17 21.68
N ARG A 96 2.25 -6.97 21.59
CA ARG A 96 0.88 -6.73 22.02
C ARG A 96 -0.10 -7.33 21.03
N VAL A 97 -0.97 -8.21 21.51
CA VAL A 97 -2.05 -8.82 20.69
C VAL A 97 -3.40 -8.27 21.13
N ILE A 98 -4.14 -7.74 20.17
CA ILE A 98 -5.53 -7.25 20.35
C ILE A 98 -6.43 -8.19 19.57
N ARG A 99 -7.40 -8.83 20.24
CA ARG A 99 -8.35 -9.75 19.60
C ARG A 99 -9.66 -9.02 19.36
N MET A 100 -10.04 -8.85 18.09
CA MET A 100 -11.26 -8.14 17.69
C MET A 100 -12.54 -8.77 18.22
N LYS A 101 -12.58 -10.09 18.42
CA LYS A 101 -13.72 -10.78 19.05
C LYS A 101 -14.01 -10.32 20.47
N ASP A 102 -13.00 -9.77 21.17
CA ASP A 102 -13.13 -9.28 22.52
C ASP A 102 -13.52 -7.77 22.53
N GLU A 103 -13.40 -7.08 21.39
CA GLU A 103 -13.62 -5.63 21.24
C GLU A 103 -15.00 -5.25 20.69
N SER A 104 -15.54 -6.03 19.77
CA SER A 104 -16.88 -5.77 19.22
C SER A 104 -17.53 -6.98 18.59
N SER A 105 -18.86 -7.06 18.70
CA SER A 105 -19.70 -8.03 18.01
C SER A 105 -20.23 -7.53 16.65
N GLN A 106 -19.82 -6.33 16.20
CA GLN A 106 -20.32 -5.76 14.95
C GLN A 106 -19.71 -6.46 13.74
N THR A 107 -20.54 -6.97 12.87
CA THR A 107 -20.14 -7.47 11.56
C THR A 107 -20.00 -6.29 10.59
N THR A 108 -18.82 -6.08 10.06
CA THR A 108 -18.55 -5.09 9.01
C THR A 108 -17.95 -5.79 7.80
N ILE A 109 -18.12 -5.19 6.61
CA ILE A 109 -17.40 -5.64 5.41
C ILE A 109 -15.97 -5.11 5.36
N ALA A 110 -15.65 -4.08 6.14
CA ALA A 110 -14.36 -3.41 6.16
C ALA A 110 -13.43 -3.93 7.29
N PHE A 111 -13.34 -5.23 7.45
CA PHE A 111 -12.62 -5.91 8.53
C PHE A 111 -11.21 -5.37 8.77
N LYS A 112 -10.38 -5.23 7.71
CA LYS A 112 -9.00 -4.74 7.83
C LYS A 112 -8.95 -3.30 8.36
N LYS A 113 -9.84 -2.40 7.89
CA LYS A 113 -9.90 -1.01 8.37
C LYS A 113 -10.29 -0.95 9.84
N MET A 114 -11.22 -1.81 10.26
CA MET A 114 -11.64 -1.88 11.66
C MET A 114 -10.50 -2.40 12.55
N ALA A 115 -9.77 -3.41 12.11
CA ALA A 115 -8.59 -3.90 12.80
C ALA A 115 -7.52 -2.81 12.92
N LEU A 116 -7.20 -2.10 11.82
CA LEU A 116 -6.27 -0.98 11.83
C LEU A 116 -6.74 0.14 12.77
N ALA A 117 -8.00 0.58 12.69
CA ALA A 117 -8.56 1.61 13.57
C ALA A 117 -8.48 1.21 15.05
N THR A 118 -8.75 -0.06 15.36
CA THR A 118 -8.61 -0.58 16.72
C THR A 118 -7.15 -0.55 17.17
N GLY A 119 -6.21 -1.01 16.36
CA GLY A 119 -4.78 -0.91 16.67
C GLY A 119 -4.33 0.54 16.90
N ILE A 120 -4.73 1.47 16.05
CA ILE A 120 -4.40 2.91 16.17
C ILE A 120 -4.92 3.50 17.47
N ARG A 121 -6.13 3.13 17.90
CA ARG A 121 -6.69 3.59 19.18
C ARG A 121 -5.83 3.20 20.36
N TYR A 122 -5.23 2.01 20.33
CA TYR A 122 -4.35 1.52 21.40
C TYR A 122 -2.87 1.91 21.23
N ALA A 123 -2.50 2.46 20.08
CA ALA A 123 -1.14 2.88 19.78
C ALA A 123 -0.69 4.03 20.69
N THR A 124 0.55 3.95 21.17
CA THR A 124 1.17 4.98 22.00
C THR A 124 2.18 5.83 21.22
N GLY A 125 2.54 5.41 20.01
CA GLY A 125 3.44 6.16 19.13
C GLY A 125 2.75 7.34 18.45
N GLU A 126 3.54 8.34 18.12
CA GLU A 126 3.12 9.51 17.33
C GLU A 126 2.97 9.17 15.84
N MET A 127 3.82 8.25 15.38
CA MET A 127 3.74 7.70 14.04
C MET A 127 3.14 6.30 14.06
N ILE A 128 2.21 6.05 13.15
CA ILE A 128 1.67 4.72 12.87
C ILE A 128 2.39 4.18 11.64
N LEU A 129 2.94 2.97 11.73
CA LEU A 129 3.37 2.17 10.60
C LEU A 129 2.45 0.98 10.41
N THR A 130 2.10 0.66 9.18
CA THR A 130 1.27 -0.51 8.85
C THR A 130 1.97 -1.43 7.88
N THR A 131 1.88 -2.73 8.12
CA THR A 131 2.29 -3.79 7.20
C THR A 131 1.33 -4.97 7.32
N ASP A 132 1.30 -5.83 6.30
CA ASP A 132 0.44 -7.01 6.32
C ASP A 132 1.15 -8.19 7.00
N ALA A 133 0.38 -9.12 7.58
CA ALA A 133 0.91 -10.24 8.37
C ALA A 133 1.69 -11.28 7.54
N ASP A 134 1.54 -11.27 6.21
CA ASP A 134 2.27 -12.11 5.25
C ASP A 134 3.49 -11.41 4.63
N CYS A 135 3.82 -10.20 5.13
CA CYS A 135 4.90 -9.37 4.62
C CYS A 135 6.17 -9.49 5.47
N MET A 136 7.31 -9.24 4.81
CA MET A 136 8.64 -9.23 5.43
C MET A 136 9.29 -7.86 5.23
N VAL A 137 9.66 -7.21 6.32
CA VAL A 137 10.35 -5.92 6.32
C VAL A 137 11.87 -6.09 6.43
N THR A 138 12.64 -5.12 5.92
CA THR A 138 14.07 -5.05 6.15
C THR A 138 14.39 -4.51 7.55
N GLU A 139 15.58 -4.75 8.09
CA GLU A 139 16.01 -4.26 9.42
C GLU A 139 16.01 -2.73 9.53
N GLY A 140 16.18 -2.01 8.41
CA GLY A 140 16.20 -0.55 8.35
C GLY A 140 14.84 0.10 8.12
N TRP A 141 13.78 -0.68 7.91
CA TRP A 141 12.47 -0.21 7.45
C TRP A 141 11.89 0.90 8.33
N THR A 142 11.78 0.66 9.63
CA THR A 142 11.22 1.63 10.58
C THR A 142 12.03 2.93 10.59
N ARG A 143 13.36 2.83 10.58
CA ARG A 143 14.26 4.00 10.55
C ARG A 143 14.06 4.85 9.29
N ILE A 144 13.98 4.22 8.12
CA ILE A 144 13.79 4.92 6.84
C ILE A 144 12.41 5.61 6.80
N MET A 145 11.36 4.90 7.18
CA MET A 145 10.00 5.43 7.16
C MET A 145 9.84 6.60 8.14
N ALA A 146 10.35 6.45 9.37
CA ALA A 146 10.33 7.51 10.39
C ALA A 146 11.16 8.73 9.96
N GLY A 147 12.37 8.51 9.48
CA GLY A 147 13.24 9.57 8.99
C GLY A 147 12.64 10.33 7.82
N ARG A 148 12.03 9.61 6.85
CA ARG A 148 11.36 10.26 5.72
C ARG A 148 10.21 11.15 6.16
N LEU A 149 9.39 10.70 7.10
CA LEU A 149 8.31 11.49 7.65
C LEU A 149 8.83 12.75 8.34
N GLN A 150 9.82 12.63 9.22
CA GLN A 150 10.36 13.76 9.97
C GLN A 150 11.10 14.77 9.09
N GLU A 151 12.02 14.32 8.22
CA GLU A 151 12.86 15.24 7.42
C GLU A 151 12.08 15.99 6.34
N THR A 152 10.95 15.44 5.85
CA THR A 152 10.12 16.10 4.85
C THR A 152 8.92 16.84 5.44
N ASN A 153 8.75 16.83 6.76
CA ASN A 153 7.56 17.35 7.44
C ASN A 153 6.26 16.78 6.84
N ALA A 154 6.31 15.51 6.39
CA ALA A 154 5.17 14.82 5.83
C ALA A 154 4.21 14.39 6.95
N VAL A 155 2.94 14.27 6.63
CA VAL A 155 1.92 13.66 7.51
C VAL A 155 1.70 12.19 7.17
N MET A 156 2.08 11.79 5.95
CA MET A 156 2.00 10.41 5.48
C MET A 156 3.20 10.07 4.59
N VAL A 157 3.70 8.85 4.73
CA VAL A 157 4.79 8.29 3.92
C VAL A 157 4.34 6.96 3.35
N ALA A 158 4.50 6.77 2.05
CA ALA A 158 4.39 5.47 1.39
C ALA A 158 5.79 4.92 1.12
N GLY A 159 5.94 3.61 1.18
CA GLY A 159 7.20 2.94 0.87
C GLY A 159 7.07 1.87 -0.21
N PRO A 160 8.20 1.39 -0.75
CA PRO A 160 8.24 0.37 -1.80
C PRO A 160 7.80 -1.00 -1.27
N VAL A 161 7.00 -1.70 -2.07
CA VAL A 161 6.66 -3.10 -1.84
C VAL A 161 7.18 -3.94 -2.99
N ARG A 162 7.81 -5.07 -2.70
CA ARG A 162 8.33 -5.98 -3.69
C ARG A 162 7.63 -7.33 -3.59
N MET A 163 7.11 -7.80 -4.70
CA MET A 163 6.56 -9.14 -4.82
C MET A 163 7.71 -10.09 -5.18
N VAL A 164 8.10 -10.96 -4.24
CA VAL A 164 9.25 -11.86 -4.42
C VAL A 164 8.91 -12.97 -5.41
N PRO A 165 9.62 -13.08 -6.54
CA PRO A 165 9.28 -14.04 -7.58
C PRO A 165 9.59 -15.47 -7.15
N GLY A 166 8.65 -16.39 -7.38
CA GLY A 166 8.87 -17.83 -7.31
C GLY A 166 9.37 -18.39 -8.65
N LYS A 167 9.33 -19.72 -8.79
CA LYS A 167 9.82 -20.40 -10.00
C LYS A 167 8.82 -20.37 -11.17
N SER A 168 7.51 -20.25 -10.91
CA SER A 168 6.47 -20.32 -11.94
C SER A 168 6.44 -19.09 -12.83
N PHE A 169 5.96 -19.25 -14.08
CA PHE A 169 5.73 -18.14 -15.00
C PHE A 169 4.79 -17.10 -14.38
N LEU A 170 3.67 -17.53 -13.80
CA LEU A 170 2.70 -16.64 -13.16
C LEU A 170 3.35 -15.79 -12.06
N SER A 171 4.18 -16.39 -11.22
CA SER A 171 4.88 -15.67 -10.14
C SER A 171 5.84 -14.60 -10.70
N LYS A 172 6.62 -14.94 -11.73
CA LYS A 172 7.53 -13.97 -12.39
C LYS A 172 6.76 -12.85 -13.08
N PHE A 173 5.65 -13.18 -13.74
CA PHE A 173 4.76 -12.21 -14.37
C PHE A 173 4.20 -11.22 -13.35
N GLN A 174 3.66 -11.72 -12.23
CA GLN A 174 3.14 -10.88 -11.15
C GLN A 174 4.22 -9.97 -10.55
N SER A 175 5.42 -10.48 -10.34
CA SER A 175 6.53 -9.71 -9.79
C SER A 175 6.94 -8.56 -10.72
N LEU A 176 7.02 -8.81 -12.02
CA LEU A 176 7.34 -7.77 -13.01
C LEU A 176 6.24 -6.71 -13.11
N ASP A 177 4.99 -7.15 -13.25
CA ASP A 177 3.82 -6.26 -13.31
C ASP A 177 3.71 -5.38 -12.05
N PHE A 178 3.92 -5.98 -10.88
CA PHE A 178 3.88 -5.25 -9.62
C PHE A 178 5.06 -4.29 -9.45
N ALA A 179 6.26 -4.65 -9.92
CA ALA A 179 7.43 -3.77 -9.91
C ALA A 179 7.19 -2.50 -10.75
N ILE A 180 6.54 -2.64 -11.93
CA ILE A 180 6.16 -1.50 -12.77
C ILE A 180 5.16 -0.60 -12.02
N LEU A 181 4.13 -1.17 -11.37
CA LEU A 181 3.17 -0.42 -10.58
C LEU A 181 3.85 0.33 -9.41
N GLN A 182 4.82 -0.29 -8.74
CA GLN A 182 5.59 0.36 -7.67
C GLN A 182 6.47 1.49 -8.20
N GLY A 183 7.06 1.35 -9.39
CA GLY A 183 7.80 2.42 -10.05
C GLY A 183 6.91 3.62 -10.38
N ILE A 184 5.70 3.38 -10.91
CA ILE A 184 4.67 4.40 -11.16
C ILE A 184 4.25 5.07 -9.83
N THR A 185 4.04 4.29 -8.78
CA THR A 185 3.69 4.78 -7.44
C THR A 185 4.75 5.73 -6.90
N ALA A 186 6.02 5.29 -6.91
CA ALA A 186 7.14 6.10 -6.43
C ALA A 186 7.27 7.42 -7.21
N ALA A 187 7.23 7.34 -8.54
CA ALA A 187 7.32 8.50 -9.44
C ALA A 187 6.17 9.49 -9.19
N SER A 188 4.94 8.98 -9.10
CA SER A 188 3.75 9.82 -8.96
C SER A 188 3.67 10.52 -7.62
N VAL A 189 3.87 9.79 -6.53
CA VAL A 189 3.80 10.34 -5.17
C VAL A 189 4.91 11.37 -4.96
N GLN A 190 6.16 11.06 -5.38
CA GLN A 190 7.26 12.00 -5.24
C GLN A 190 7.07 13.27 -6.07
N ALA A 191 6.44 13.17 -7.23
CA ALA A 191 6.16 14.32 -8.10
C ALA A 191 4.87 15.08 -7.71
N GLY A 192 4.08 14.58 -6.76
CA GLY A 192 2.76 15.13 -6.44
C GLY A 192 1.79 15.05 -7.62
N PHE A 193 1.97 14.06 -8.51
CA PHE A 193 1.18 13.93 -9.73
C PHE A 193 -0.18 13.30 -9.47
N HIS A 194 -0.21 12.17 -8.76
CA HIS A 194 -1.41 11.53 -8.21
C HIS A 194 -1.05 10.60 -7.06
N ASP A 195 -2.03 10.28 -6.23
CA ASP A 195 -1.86 9.47 -5.03
C ASP A 195 -1.99 7.98 -5.36
N MET A 196 -0.95 7.22 -5.02
CA MET A 196 -0.95 5.77 -5.05
C MET A 196 -0.19 5.21 -3.85
N SER A 197 -0.65 4.11 -3.29
CA SER A 197 0.01 3.43 -2.16
C SER A 197 -0.35 1.95 -2.10
N SER A 198 0.41 1.23 -1.28
CA SER A 198 0.10 -0.13 -0.86
C SER A 198 -0.03 -0.18 0.66
N GLY A 199 -1.11 -0.79 1.16
CA GLY A 199 -1.37 -0.93 2.59
C GLY A 199 -0.30 -1.73 3.35
N ALA A 200 0.52 -2.48 2.62
CA ALA A 200 1.63 -3.23 3.18
C ALA A 200 2.83 -2.36 3.62
N ASN A 201 2.90 -1.08 3.17
CA ASN A 201 4.03 -0.19 3.48
C ASN A 201 3.58 1.27 3.57
N LEU A 202 2.91 1.61 4.65
CA LEU A 202 2.43 2.96 4.94
C LEU A 202 2.86 3.41 6.33
N GLY A 203 3.16 4.72 6.43
CA GLY A 203 3.37 5.38 7.70
C GLY A 203 2.64 6.73 7.72
N TYR A 204 2.07 7.11 8.86
CA TYR A 204 1.39 8.40 9.01
C TYR A 204 1.38 8.87 10.46
N LEU A 205 1.23 10.17 10.65
CA LEU A 205 1.04 10.74 11.98
C LEU A 205 -0.32 10.33 12.54
N LYS A 206 -0.33 9.84 13.79
CA LYS A 206 -1.57 9.47 14.49
C LYS A 206 -2.53 10.65 14.60
N THR A 207 -2.04 11.83 14.96
CA THR A 207 -2.84 13.05 15.06
C THR A 207 -3.47 13.42 13.72
N ALA A 208 -2.73 13.34 12.63
CA ALA A 208 -3.25 13.64 11.30
C ALA A 208 -4.31 12.61 10.85
N PHE A 209 -4.16 11.33 11.24
CA PHE A 209 -5.18 10.31 11.02
C PHE A 209 -6.48 10.63 11.80
N GLU A 210 -6.37 11.07 13.03
CA GLU A 210 -7.50 11.48 13.86
C GLU A 210 -8.20 12.72 13.28
N GLU A 211 -7.43 13.72 12.82
CA GLU A 211 -7.95 14.95 12.23
C GLU A 211 -8.71 14.77 10.91
N ILE A 212 -8.47 13.68 10.19
CA ILE A 212 -9.24 13.30 8.99
C ILE A 212 -10.41 12.36 9.31
N ASP A 213 -10.74 12.15 10.58
CA ASP A 213 -11.73 11.16 11.03
C ASP A 213 -11.38 9.71 10.59
N GLY A 214 -10.08 9.38 10.48
CA GLY A 214 -9.60 8.04 10.14
C GLY A 214 -10.27 7.44 8.91
N PHE A 215 -10.82 6.23 9.04
CA PHE A 215 -11.49 5.52 7.94
C PHE A 215 -12.95 5.92 7.73
N LYS A 216 -13.52 6.84 8.52
CA LYS A 216 -14.91 7.29 8.34
C LYS A 216 -15.16 7.82 6.92
N GLY A 217 -16.24 7.38 6.30
CA GLY A 217 -16.61 7.72 4.92
C GLY A 217 -15.95 6.87 3.84
N ILE A 218 -15.09 5.91 4.24
CA ILE A 218 -14.53 4.85 3.39
C ILE A 218 -14.63 3.48 4.05
N ASP A 219 -15.32 3.37 5.16
CA ASP A 219 -15.55 2.19 6.00
C ASP A 219 -16.70 1.31 5.53
N ASP A 220 -17.43 1.75 4.50
CA ASP A 220 -18.46 0.97 3.79
C ASP A 220 -17.90 0.03 2.70
N ILE A 221 -16.58 -0.02 2.51
CA ILE A 221 -15.90 -0.80 1.47
C ILE A 221 -14.87 -1.71 2.10
N ALA A 222 -14.81 -2.98 1.65
CA ALA A 222 -13.86 -3.97 2.17
C ALA A 222 -12.37 -3.64 1.94
N THR A 223 -12.06 -2.82 0.94
CA THR A 223 -10.71 -2.47 0.48
C THR A 223 -10.49 -0.96 0.53
N GLY A 224 -9.28 -0.47 0.22
CA GLY A 224 -8.98 0.96 0.16
C GLY A 224 -8.53 1.56 1.50
N ASP A 225 -8.05 0.72 2.40
CA ASP A 225 -7.30 1.10 3.59
C ASP A 225 -6.01 1.84 3.26
N ASP A 226 -5.58 1.77 2.01
CA ASP A 226 -4.39 2.37 1.43
C ASP A 226 -4.72 3.64 0.62
N MET A 227 -5.16 3.47 -0.62
CA MET A 227 -5.35 4.57 -1.57
C MET A 227 -6.45 5.55 -1.15
N LEU A 228 -7.58 5.07 -0.63
CA LEU A 228 -8.65 5.96 -0.20
C LEU A 228 -8.27 6.74 1.08
N LEU A 229 -7.51 6.11 1.97
CA LEU A 229 -6.95 6.80 3.12
C LEU A 229 -5.95 7.87 2.67
N MET A 230 -5.04 7.54 1.74
CA MET A 230 -4.06 8.50 1.21
C MET A 230 -4.75 9.70 0.57
N GLN A 231 -5.85 9.51 -0.17
CA GLN A 231 -6.63 10.61 -0.73
C GLN A 231 -7.21 11.54 0.34
N LYS A 232 -7.71 11.01 1.46
CA LYS A 232 -8.16 11.84 2.59
C LYS A 232 -7.02 12.69 3.17
N PHE A 233 -5.82 12.10 3.30
CA PHE A 233 -4.63 12.84 3.70
C PHE A 233 -4.25 13.92 2.67
N SER A 234 -4.25 13.60 1.39
CA SER A 234 -3.90 14.52 0.31
C SER A 234 -4.85 15.72 0.23
N GLU A 235 -6.16 15.49 0.44
CA GLU A 235 -7.18 16.55 0.49
C GLU A 235 -6.97 17.49 1.68
N LYS A 236 -6.69 16.96 2.85
CA LYS A 236 -6.53 17.75 4.08
C LYS A 236 -5.15 18.41 4.17
N TYR A 237 -4.11 17.74 3.68
CA TYR A 237 -2.71 18.15 3.80
C TYR A 237 -2.01 18.12 2.43
N PRO A 238 -2.36 19.02 1.50
CA PRO A 238 -1.79 19.04 0.16
C PRO A 238 -0.28 19.24 0.22
N GLY A 239 0.46 18.41 -0.54
CA GLY A 239 1.93 18.45 -0.61
C GLY A 239 2.66 17.86 0.60
N ARG A 240 1.95 17.24 1.56
CA ARG A 240 2.55 16.65 2.76
C ARG A 240 2.54 15.13 2.78
N ILE A 241 2.48 14.52 1.59
CA ILE A 241 2.69 13.09 1.40
C ILE A 241 4.07 12.88 0.78
N ALA A 242 4.85 11.96 1.33
CA ALA A 242 6.18 11.64 0.85
C ALA A 242 6.30 10.17 0.43
N TYR A 243 7.31 9.84 -0.37
CA TYR A 243 7.66 8.48 -0.71
C TYR A 243 9.06 8.15 -0.18
N ALA A 244 9.20 7.05 0.54
CA ALA A 244 10.46 6.57 1.09
C ALA A 244 11.18 5.69 0.05
N PHE A 245 11.74 6.30 -1.01
CA PHE A 245 12.48 5.57 -2.02
C PHE A 245 13.83 5.11 -1.47
N SER A 246 13.86 3.92 -0.90
CA SER A 246 15.06 3.32 -0.31
C SER A 246 14.98 1.80 -0.37
N SER A 247 16.10 1.17 -0.71
CA SER A 247 16.24 -0.29 -0.67
C SER A 247 16.03 -0.86 0.73
N LYS A 248 16.35 -0.07 1.77
CA LYS A 248 16.17 -0.43 3.18
C LYS A 248 14.72 -0.26 3.67
N ALA A 249 13.82 0.32 2.86
CA ALA A 249 12.40 0.44 3.17
C ALA A 249 11.52 -0.56 2.38
N ILE A 250 12.13 -1.49 1.64
CA ILE A 250 11.37 -2.48 0.88
C ILE A 250 10.65 -3.43 1.82
N VAL A 251 9.36 -3.60 1.56
CA VAL A 251 8.52 -4.64 2.18
C VAL A 251 8.29 -5.74 1.15
N ASP A 252 8.70 -6.95 1.47
CA ASP A 252 8.53 -8.12 0.63
C ASP A 252 7.19 -8.79 0.88
N THR A 253 6.48 -9.14 -0.19
CA THR A 253 5.24 -9.94 -0.18
C THR A 253 5.32 -11.08 -1.19
N ARG A 254 4.34 -11.97 -1.19
CA ARG A 254 4.28 -13.14 -2.07
C ARG A 254 3.27 -12.94 -3.21
N PRO A 255 3.55 -13.50 -4.40
CA PRO A 255 2.58 -13.55 -5.49
C PRO A 255 1.46 -14.53 -5.18
N GLU A 256 0.29 -14.29 -5.77
CA GLU A 256 -0.84 -15.21 -5.71
C GLU A 256 -0.47 -16.57 -6.33
N PRO A 257 -0.90 -17.69 -5.70
CA PRO A 257 -0.44 -19.02 -6.10
C PRO A 257 -1.06 -19.54 -7.40
N SER A 258 -2.17 -18.98 -7.85
CA SER A 258 -2.92 -19.43 -9.03
C SER A 258 -3.49 -18.27 -9.85
N TRP A 259 -3.77 -18.53 -11.13
CA TRP A 259 -4.43 -17.58 -12.02
C TRP A 259 -5.79 -17.12 -11.48
N SER A 260 -6.55 -18.02 -10.88
CA SER A 260 -7.85 -17.67 -10.27
C SER A 260 -7.68 -16.69 -9.11
N ALA A 261 -6.72 -16.94 -8.22
CA ALA A 261 -6.42 -16.04 -7.10
C ALA A 261 -5.91 -14.68 -7.60
N PHE A 262 -5.02 -14.68 -8.58
CA PHE A 262 -4.51 -13.48 -9.22
C PHE A 262 -5.63 -12.63 -9.84
N LEU A 263 -6.53 -13.22 -10.62
CA LEU A 263 -7.66 -12.50 -11.21
C LEU A 263 -8.60 -11.93 -10.15
N LYS A 264 -8.91 -12.71 -9.10
CA LYS A 264 -9.71 -12.22 -7.96
C LYS A 264 -9.06 -11.02 -7.27
N GLN A 265 -7.73 -11.05 -7.08
CA GLN A 265 -6.97 -9.93 -6.52
C GLN A 265 -7.08 -8.69 -7.41
N ARG A 266 -6.92 -8.83 -8.76
CA ARG A 266 -7.03 -7.72 -9.71
C ARG A 266 -8.43 -7.12 -9.78
N ILE A 267 -9.47 -7.95 -9.77
CA ILE A 267 -10.88 -7.51 -9.69
C ILE A 267 -11.09 -6.72 -8.38
N ARG A 268 -10.60 -7.22 -7.25
CA ARG A 268 -10.69 -6.53 -5.96
C ARG A 268 -9.97 -5.16 -6.00
N TRP A 269 -8.80 -5.05 -6.65
CA TRP A 269 -8.11 -3.77 -6.80
C TRP A 269 -8.88 -2.82 -7.73
N ALA A 270 -9.40 -3.32 -8.85
CA ALA A 270 -10.17 -2.51 -9.80
C ALA A 270 -11.52 -2.03 -9.22
N SER A 271 -12.14 -2.78 -8.31
CA SER A 271 -13.44 -2.43 -7.72
C SER A 271 -13.44 -1.07 -6.97
N LYS A 272 -12.27 -0.56 -6.59
CA LYS A 272 -12.10 0.75 -5.95
C LYS A 272 -12.12 1.92 -6.94
N ALA A 273 -11.95 1.67 -8.24
CA ALA A 273 -11.71 2.71 -9.25
C ALA A 273 -12.83 3.78 -9.29
N THR A 274 -14.08 3.38 -9.03
CA THR A 274 -15.24 4.29 -8.99
C THR A 274 -15.31 5.17 -7.74
N ARG A 275 -14.48 4.89 -6.74
CA ARG A 275 -14.43 5.62 -5.45
C ARG A 275 -13.26 6.60 -5.38
N TYR A 276 -12.36 6.58 -6.37
CA TYR A 276 -11.27 7.54 -6.39
C TYR A 276 -11.79 8.95 -6.64
N ARG A 277 -11.43 9.87 -5.75
CA ARG A 277 -11.78 11.29 -5.86
C ARG A 277 -10.82 12.03 -6.79
N ASP A 278 -9.57 11.57 -6.91
CA ASP A 278 -8.61 12.12 -7.85
C ASP A 278 -9.01 11.73 -9.29
N GLN A 279 -9.53 12.71 -10.02
CA GLN A 279 -9.93 12.55 -11.42
C GLN A 279 -8.76 12.14 -12.33
N LYS A 280 -7.52 12.49 -11.99
CA LYS A 280 -6.34 12.09 -12.79
C LYS A 280 -6.22 10.57 -12.83
N ILE A 281 -6.38 9.89 -11.69
CA ILE A 281 -6.35 8.42 -11.63
C ILE A 281 -7.46 7.84 -12.50
N PHE A 282 -8.66 8.40 -12.44
CA PHE A 282 -9.78 7.96 -13.28
C PHE A 282 -9.44 8.06 -14.77
N TYR A 283 -8.94 9.21 -15.25
CA TYR A 283 -8.59 9.39 -16.66
C TYR A 283 -7.41 8.50 -17.11
N ILE A 284 -6.42 8.26 -16.24
CA ILE A 284 -5.33 7.33 -16.51
C ILE A 284 -5.87 5.90 -16.68
N LEU A 285 -6.71 5.44 -15.76
CA LEU A 285 -7.32 4.12 -15.85
C LEU A 285 -8.22 3.99 -17.08
N LEU A 286 -8.99 5.03 -17.41
CA LEU A 286 -9.82 5.08 -18.61
C LEU A 286 -8.98 5.01 -19.88
N LEU A 287 -7.87 5.75 -19.96
CA LEU A 287 -6.94 5.71 -21.11
C LEU A 287 -6.40 4.30 -21.31
N VAL A 288 -5.90 3.66 -20.24
CA VAL A 288 -5.37 2.29 -20.31
C VAL A 288 -6.48 1.30 -20.69
N TYR A 289 -7.67 1.43 -20.12
CA TYR A 289 -8.81 0.58 -20.47
C TYR A 289 -9.19 0.70 -21.95
N LEU A 290 -9.37 1.92 -22.44
CA LEU A 290 -9.74 2.17 -23.85
C LEU A 290 -8.65 1.69 -24.81
N LEU A 291 -7.37 1.87 -24.47
CA LEU A 291 -6.25 1.35 -25.26
C LEU A 291 -6.32 -0.17 -25.38
N ASN A 292 -6.53 -0.89 -24.29
CA ASN A 292 -6.63 -2.35 -24.31
C ASN A 292 -7.87 -2.84 -25.08
N VAL A 293 -9.03 -2.19 -24.88
CA VAL A 293 -10.26 -2.54 -25.62
C VAL A 293 -10.08 -2.28 -27.11
N SER A 294 -9.52 -1.14 -27.52
CA SER A 294 -9.30 -0.83 -28.94
C SER A 294 -8.30 -1.80 -29.59
N LEU A 295 -7.28 -2.26 -28.86
CA LEU A 295 -6.35 -3.29 -29.34
C LEU A 295 -7.08 -4.62 -29.57
N LEU A 296 -7.94 -5.05 -28.65
CA LEU A 296 -8.74 -6.28 -28.81
C LEU A 296 -9.72 -6.21 -29.98
N LEU A 297 -10.23 -5.02 -30.33
CA LEU A 297 -11.12 -4.82 -31.49
C LEU A 297 -10.38 -4.81 -32.82
N LEU A 298 -9.06 -4.64 -32.82
CA LEU A 298 -8.20 -4.70 -34.02
C LEU A 298 -7.67 -6.11 -34.32
N LEU A 299 -7.73 -7.03 -33.34
CA LEU A 299 -7.37 -8.45 -33.48
C LEU A 299 -8.53 -9.27 -34.06
#